data_c58f09f7fe71f234e6d1af0fc12b7af8
#
_entry.id   c58f09f7fe71f234e6d1af0fc12b7af8
#
_cell.length_a   1.000
_cell.length_b   1.000
_cell.length_c   1.000
_cell.angle_alpha   90.00
_cell.angle_beta   90.00
_cell.angle_gamma   90.00
#
_symmetry.space_group_name_H-M   'P 1'
#
loop_
_entity.id
_entity.type
_entity.pdbx_description
1 polymer ?
#
loop_
_entity_poly.entity_id
_entity_poly.type
_entity_poly.pdbx_seq_one_letter_code
_entity_poly.pdbx_strand_id
1 'polypeptide(L)'
;MRNERRAQRGSSATSQANGAGQPPADEITLGGLADYDQAVAEIDTIIAQLEDGQRSLDEEMRLYERAMRLARACDQLLAGAELRIEKLRAEMGEDASTFMLEDFDLDDE
;
A
#
# COMPACT_ATOMS: atom_id res chain seq x y z
N MET A 1 28.16 24.77 -25.16
CA MET A 1 27.75 24.86 -24.94
C MET A 1 26.65 24.35 -25.02
N ARG A 2 26.18 24.05 -25.08
CA ARG A 2 25.19 23.60 -25.18
C ARG A 2 24.83 22.62 -24.40
N ASN A 3 25.30 22.06 -23.88
CA ASN A 3 25.13 21.09 -23.22
C ASN A 3 24.48 21.32 -22.08
N GLU A 4 24.73 22.25 -21.55
CA GLU A 4 24.23 22.54 -20.41
C GLU A 4 22.86 22.38 -20.47
N ARG A 5 22.39 22.72 -21.36
CA ARG A 5 21.14 22.63 -21.44
C ARG A 5 20.65 21.39 -21.24
N ARG A 6 21.17 20.54 -21.68
CA ARG A 6 20.74 19.34 -21.63
C ARG A 6 20.64 18.94 -20.29
N ALA A 7 21.40 19.28 -19.65
CA ALA A 7 21.42 18.83 -18.34
C ALA A 7 20.16 19.16 -17.73
N GLN A 8 19.78 20.15 -17.94
CA GLN A 8 18.73 20.49 -17.35
C GLN A 8 17.59 19.80 -17.61
N ARG A 9 17.53 19.48 -18.56
CA ARG A 9 16.50 18.88 -18.85
C ARG A 9 16.25 17.92 -18.03
N GLY A 10 16.95 17.43 -17.85
CA GLY A 10 16.74 16.45 -17.23
C GLY A 10 16.20 16.68 -16.18
N SER A 11 16.36 17.39 -16.04
CA SER A 11 16.09 17.57 -15.15
C SER A 11 15.10 17.19 -14.80
N SER A 12 14.92 16.81 -15.07
CA SER A 12 14.32 16.26 -14.48
C SER A 12 13.72 16.75 -13.38
N ALA A 13 14.17 17.56 -12.97
CA ALA A 13 13.62 18.19 -11.90
C ALA A 13 12.18 18.16 -11.94
N THR A 14 11.70 18.24 -13.02
CA THR A 14 10.41 18.18 -13.19
C THR A 14 9.79 17.07 -12.54
N SER A 15 10.37 16.02 -12.52
CA SER A 15 9.77 14.91 -11.96
C SER A 15 9.48 15.13 -10.56
N GLN A 16 10.26 15.90 -9.93
CA GLN A 16 10.03 16.09 -8.63
C GLN A 16 8.78 16.79 -8.39
N ALA A 17 8.48 17.71 -9.09
CA ALA A 17 7.28 18.43 -8.91
C ALA A 17 6.15 17.48 -8.98
N ASN A 18 6.22 16.56 -9.82
CA ASN A 18 5.17 15.67 -9.95
C ASN A 18 5.03 14.82 -8.75
N GLY A 19 6.05 14.62 -8.05
CA GLY A 19 6.02 13.77 -6.90
C GLY A 19 5.10 14.23 -5.84
N ALA A 20 4.74 15.48 -5.86
CA ALA A 20 3.89 15.97 -4.80
C ALA A 20 2.57 15.29 -4.85
N GLY A 21 2.22 14.54 -3.85
CA GLY A 21 0.95 13.88 -3.81
C GLY A 21 0.83 12.63 -4.59
N GLN A 22 1.88 12.21 -5.23
CA GLN A 22 1.81 10.99 -5.99
C GLN A 22 2.82 9.99 -5.47
N PRO A 23 2.50 8.73 -5.47
CA PRO A 23 3.47 7.74 -4.98
C PRO A 23 4.58 7.54 -5.99
N PRO A 24 5.72 7.03 -5.55
CA PRO A 24 6.80 6.68 -6.46
C PRO A 24 6.30 5.68 -7.50
N ALA A 25 6.98 5.64 -8.61
CA ALA A 25 6.54 4.81 -9.73
C ALA A 25 6.46 3.34 -9.37
N ASP A 26 7.34 2.88 -8.46
CA ASP A 26 7.35 1.47 -8.11
C ASP A 26 6.48 1.17 -6.91
N GLU A 27 5.73 2.15 -6.41
CA GLU A 27 4.88 1.90 -5.27
C GLU A 27 3.51 1.43 -5.74
N ILE A 28 2.94 0.48 -5.04
CA ILE A 28 1.65 -0.08 -5.40
C ILE A 28 0.59 0.60 -4.56
N THR A 29 -0.52 0.95 -5.19
CA THR A 29 -1.64 1.56 -4.50
C THR A 29 -2.84 0.65 -4.65
N LEU A 30 -3.48 0.31 -3.54
CA LEU A 30 -4.65 -0.56 -3.57
C LEU A 30 -5.91 0.27 -3.47
N GLY A 31 -6.91 -0.11 -4.25
CA GLY A 31 -8.14 0.66 -4.33
C GLY A 31 -9.24 0.25 -3.38
N GLY A 32 -9.13 -0.92 -2.77
CA GLY A 32 -10.18 -1.37 -1.87
C GLY A 32 -9.96 -2.77 -1.41
N LEU A 33 -10.99 -3.36 -0.81
CA LEU A 33 -10.86 -4.68 -0.24
C LEU A 33 -10.55 -5.78 -1.24
N ALA A 34 -11.10 -5.68 -2.44
CA ALA A 34 -10.81 -6.69 -3.45
C ALA A 34 -9.32 -6.68 -3.80
N ASP A 35 -8.75 -5.48 -3.90
CA ASP A 35 -7.33 -5.36 -4.20
C ASP A 35 -6.51 -5.86 -3.01
N TYR A 36 -6.98 -5.61 -1.80
CA TYR A 36 -6.28 -6.07 -0.62
C TYR A 36 -6.21 -7.59 -0.62
N ASP A 37 -7.33 -8.25 -0.89
CA ASP A 37 -7.36 -9.72 -0.92
C ASP A 37 -6.43 -10.26 -1.99
N GLN A 38 -6.39 -9.63 -3.14
CA GLN A 38 -5.51 -10.08 -4.19
C GLN A 38 -4.06 -9.87 -3.82
N ALA A 39 -3.75 -8.78 -3.14
CA ALA A 39 -2.39 -8.52 -2.72
C ALA A 39 -1.93 -9.55 -1.69
N VAL A 40 -2.79 -9.92 -0.76
CA VAL A 40 -2.45 -10.93 0.23
C VAL A 40 -2.22 -12.26 -0.45
N ALA A 41 -3.08 -12.62 -1.42
CA ALA A 41 -2.92 -13.86 -2.14
C ALA A 41 -1.60 -13.89 -2.91
N GLU A 42 -1.23 -12.76 -3.49
CA GLU A 42 0.02 -12.71 -4.22
C GLU A 42 1.22 -12.84 -3.27
N ILE A 43 1.15 -12.22 -2.10
CA ILE A 43 2.21 -12.34 -1.13
C ILE A 43 2.36 -13.81 -0.73
N ASP A 44 1.25 -14.50 -0.50
CA ASP A 44 1.32 -15.91 -0.14
C ASP A 44 1.97 -16.73 -1.24
N THR A 45 1.65 -16.43 -2.48
CA THR A 45 2.27 -17.13 -3.61
C THR A 45 3.76 -16.88 -3.65
N ILE A 46 4.16 -15.62 -3.40
CA ILE A 46 5.59 -15.30 -3.41
C ILE A 46 6.30 -16.04 -2.30
N ILE A 47 5.70 -16.11 -1.12
CA ILE A 47 6.33 -16.81 -0.01
C ILE A 47 6.53 -18.28 -0.39
N ALA A 48 5.53 -18.90 -0.99
CA ALA A 48 5.66 -20.29 -1.41
C ALA A 48 6.78 -20.45 -2.43
N GLN A 49 6.91 -19.49 -3.34
CA GLN A 49 7.96 -19.57 -4.33
C GLN A 49 9.34 -19.39 -3.71
N LEU A 50 9.44 -18.55 -2.71
CA LEU A 50 10.72 -18.37 -2.03
C LEU A 50 11.10 -19.61 -1.24
N GLU A 51 10.09 -20.28 -0.67
CA GLU A 51 10.36 -21.45 0.14
C GLU A 51 10.79 -22.65 -0.64
N ASP A 52 10.41 -22.74 -1.91
CA ASP A 52 10.78 -23.93 -2.66
C ASP A 52 12.25 -23.91 -3.07
N GLY A 53 12.91 -22.77 -2.98
CA GLY A 53 14.36 -22.72 -3.16
C GLY A 53 14.87 -23.04 -4.55
N GLN A 54 14.03 -22.96 -5.56
CA GLN A 54 14.40 -23.35 -6.89
C GLN A 54 14.89 -22.22 -7.77
N ARG A 55 14.90 -21.01 -7.25
CA ARG A 55 15.21 -19.85 -8.08
C ARG A 55 16.58 -19.29 -7.77
N SER A 56 17.09 -18.51 -8.70
CA SER A 56 18.36 -17.85 -8.48
C SER A 56 18.19 -16.76 -7.44
N LEU A 57 19.30 -16.31 -6.88
CA LEU A 57 19.26 -15.26 -5.89
C LEU A 57 18.65 -13.99 -6.46
N ASP A 58 18.96 -13.66 -7.72
CA ASP A 58 18.38 -12.50 -8.34
C ASP A 58 16.87 -12.58 -8.39
N GLU A 59 16.35 -13.74 -8.73
CA GLU A 59 14.91 -13.92 -8.80
C GLU A 59 14.30 -13.84 -7.42
N GLU A 60 14.98 -14.40 -6.42
CA GLU A 60 14.47 -14.36 -5.07
C GLU A 60 14.42 -12.92 -4.56
N MET A 61 15.43 -12.13 -4.91
CA MET A 61 15.42 -10.73 -4.50
C MET A 61 14.28 -9.97 -5.14
N ARG A 62 13.99 -10.23 -6.40
CA ARG A 62 12.89 -9.56 -7.06
C ARG A 62 11.55 -9.95 -6.43
N LEU A 63 11.39 -11.21 -6.10
CA LEU A 63 10.16 -11.65 -5.46
C LEU A 63 10.02 -11.02 -4.09
N TYR A 64 11.10 -10.96 -3.34
CA TYR A 64 11.06 -10.37 -2.03
C TYR A 64 10.68 -8.88 -2.13
N GLU A 65 11.28 -8.18 -3.08
CA GLU A 65 10.97 -6.77 -3.24
C GLU A 65 9.52 -6.56 -3.61
N ARG A 66 8.99 -7.45 -4.45
CA ARG A 66 7.58 -7.36 -4.84
C ARG A 66 6.69 -7.57 -3.63
N ALA A 67 7.02 -8.56 -2.82
CA ALA A 67 6.23 -8.84 -1.62
C ALA A 67 6.26 -7.66 -0.66
N MET A 68 7.41 -7.02 -0.53
CA MET A 68 7.52 -5.86 0.35
C MET A 68 6.68 -4.70 -0.14
N ARG A 69 6.62 -4.49 -1.46
CA ARG A 69 5.80 -3.42 -2.00
C ARG A 69 4.33 -3.71 -1.78
N LEU A 70 3.94 -4.97 -1.95
CA LEU A 70 2.55 -5.35 -1.71
C LEU A 70 2.18 -5.20 -0.24
N ALA A 71 3.08 -5.59 0.65
CA ALA A 71 2.83 -5.45 2.08
C ALA A 71 2.67 -4.00 2.48
N ARG A 72 3.51 -3.13 1.91
CA ARG A 72 3.40 -1.72 2.20
C ARG A 72 2.07 -1.16 1.72
N ALA A 73 1.63 -1.61 0.54
CA ALA A 73 0.36 -1.15 0.00
C ALA A 73 -0.80 -1.59 0.90
N CYS A 74 -0.73 -2.79 1.44
CA CYS A 74 -1.76 -3.26 2.36
C CYS A 74 -1.78 -2.41 3.62
N ASP A 75 -0.62 -2.07 4.15
CA ASP A 75 -0.55 -1.23 5.33
C ASP A 75 -1.15 0.14 5.08
N GLN A 76 -0.88 0.69 3.92
CA GLN A 76 -1.41 2.01 3.57
C GLN A 76 -2.92 1.98 3.44
N LEU A 77 -3.46 0.92 2.87
CA LEU A 77 -4.91 0.81 2.74
C LEU A 77 -5.55 0.72 4.11
N LEU A 78 -4.99 -0.07 5.01
CA LEU A 78 -5.53 -0.22 6.35
C LEU A 78 -5.41 1.07 7.14
N ALA A 79 -4.32 1.77 7.00
CA ALA A 79 -4.15 3.04 7.69
C ALA A 79 -5.18 4.06 7.22
N GLY A 80 -5.46 4.07 5.92
CA GLY A 80 -6.48 4.95 5.39
C GLY A 80 -7.86 4.61 5.90
N ALA A 81 -8.15 3.32 6.04
CA ALA A 81 -9.44 2.90 6.55
C ALA A 81 -9.59 3.29 8.01
N GLU A 82 -8.53 3.15 8.79
CA GLU A 82 -8.56 3.54 10.19
C GLU A 82 -8.81 5.03 10.33
N LEU A 83 -8.19 5.82 9.49
CA LEU A 83 -8.37 7.25 9.53
C LEU A 83 -9.81 7.62 9.21
N ARG A 84 -10.41 6.94 8.24
CA ARG A 84 -11.80 7.21 7.91
C ARG A 84 -12.73 6.86 9.04
N ILE A 85 -12.46 5.76 9.72
CA ILE A 85 -13.26 5.35 10.85
C ILE A 85 -13.17 6.38 11.97
N GLU A 86 -11.97 6.90 12.20
CA GLU A 86 -11.81 7.91 13.22
C GLU A 86 -12.54 9.19 12.89
N LYS A 87 -12.50 9.59 11.63
CA LYS A 87 -13.21 10.77 11.21
C LYS A 87 -14.71 10.57 11.37
N LEU A 88 -15.20 9.42 10.99
CA LEU A 88 -16.61 9.13 11.10
C LEU A 88 -17.04 9.14 12.55
N ARG A 89 -16.21 8.56 13.40
CA ARG A 89 -16.51 8.52 14.82
C ARG A 89 -16.58 9.94 15.38
N ALA A 90 -15.68 10.79 14.99
CA ALA A 90 -15.67 12.18 15.45
C ALA A 90 -16.91 12.92 14.97
N GLU A 91 -17.33 12.66 13.75
CA GLU A 91 -18.48 13.35 13.20
C GLU A 91 -19.79 12.87 13.83
N MET A 92 -19.89 11.61 14.11
CA MET A 92 -21.13 11.06 14.62
C MET A 92 -21.19 11.02 16.14
N GLY A 93 -20.10 11.21 16.79
CA GLY A 93 -20.08 11.26 18.22
C GLY A 93 -19.96 9.90 18.87
N GLU A 94 -19.89 9.90 20.16
CA GLU A 94 -19.67 8.70 20.89
C GLU A 94 -20.84 7.75 20.86
N ASP A 95 -22.03 8.28 20.73
CA ASP A 95 -23.20 7.45 20.71
C ASP A 95 -23.14 6.42 19.59
N ALA A 96 -22.73 6.85 18.40
CA ALA A 96 -22.64 5.93 17.28
C ALA A 96 -21.59 4.87 17.55
N SER A 97 -20.50 5.29 18.14
CA SER A 97 -19.41 4.39 18.42
C SER A 97 -19.86 3.32 19.41
N THR A 98 -20.56 3.73 20.45
CA THR A 98 -21.05 2.81 21.45
C THR A 98 -22.04 1.83 20.83
N PHE A 99 -22.91 2.34 19.99
CA PHE A 99 -23.89 1.51 19.34
C PHE A 99 -23.21 0.43 18.50
N MET A 100 -22.20 0.78 17.79
CA MET A 100 -21.51 -0.16 16.95
C MET A 100 -20.80 -1.23 17.78
N LEU A 101 -20.28 -0.85 18.92
CA LEU A 101 -19.61 -1.80 19.77
C LEU A 101 -20.60 -2.78 20.37
N GLU A 102 -21.76 -2.32 20.73
CA GLU A 102 -22.77 -3.19 21.29
C GLU A 102 -23.21 -4.21 20.25
N ASP A 103 -23.35 -3.77 19.01
CA ASP A 103 -23.74 -4.65 17.96
C ASP A 103 -22.68 -5.71 17.76
N PHE A 104 -21.47 -5.33 17.85
CA PHE A 104 -20.36 -6.24 17.67
C PHE A 104 -20.33 -7.28 18.79
N ASP A 105 -20.62 -6.85 20.02
CA ASP A 105 -20.64 -7.76 21.14
C ASP A 105 -21.72 -8.80 21.00
N LEU A 106 -22.85 -8.40 20.48
CA LEU A 106 -23.94 -9.36 20.28
C LEU A 106 -23.51 -10.44 19.31
N ASP A 107 -22.78 -10.07 18.29
CA ASP A 107 -22.32 -11.06 17.35
C ASP A 107 -21.39 -12.04 18.01
N ASP A 108 -20.67 -11.63 19.00
CA ASP A 108 -19.73 -12.47 19.65
C ASP A 108 -20.38 -13.52 20.46
N GLU A 109 -21.57 -13.30 20.88
CA GLU A 109 -22.26 -14.28 21.64
C GLU A 109 -22.70 -15.40 20.78
#